data_c7abac3647bb9b665d65e2976ed94501
#
_entry.id   c7abac3647bb9b665d65e2976ed94501
#
_cell.length_a   1.000
_cell.length_b   1.000
_cell.length_c   1.000
_cell.angle_alpha   90.00
_cell.angle_beta   90.00
_cell.angle_gamma   90.00
#
_symmetry.space_group_name_H-M   'P 1'
#
loop_
_entity.id
_entity.type
_entity.pdbx_description
1 polymer ?
#
loop_
_entity_poly.entity_id
_entity_poly.type
_entity_poly.pdbx_seq_one_letter_code
_entity_poly.pdbx_strand_id
1 'polypeptide(L)'
;FGFVKNATFQNNSNAEIKATVLDGIQNILPYGVSADLQNNRSNLVDAYKKSELEAGVGIFALSSVIVDKAEPAEALKATTVWSAGLENPKYLLSSRQVSNFRKGIALQEERDVKAEKGAYFISTTLTLPPGQEKNWMLVADLNQSMATVVAISDKVKNKNITSLVAEDIELGSQKLKELNSASDAL
;
A
#
# COMPACT_ATOMS: atom_id res chain seq x y z
N PHE A 1 -8.87 8.60 -5.38
CA PHE A 1 -7.99 7.61 -4.77
C PHE A 1 -8.05 6.31 -5.58
N GLY A 2 -6.96 5.55 -5.68
CA GLY A 2 -6.91 4.32 -6.48
C GLY A 2 -7.60 3.12 -5.83
N PHE A 3 -6.89 2.01 -5.67
CA PHE A 3 -7.39 0.82 -5.00
C PHE A 3 -7.43 1.02 -3.48
N VAL A 4 -8.58 0.72 -2.85
CA VAL A 4 -8.77 0.83 -1.40
C VAL A 4 -9.11 -0.53 -0.81
N LYS A 5 -8.33 -0.95 0.20
CA LYS A 5 -8.61 -2.12 1.02
C LYS A 5 -8.99 -1.67 2.42
N ASN A 6 -10.20 -1.94 2.85
CA ASN A 6 -10.66 -1.73 4.22
C ASN A 6 -10.46 -2.99 5.06
N ALA A 7 -10.06 -2.81 6.31
CA ALA A 7 -9.90 -3.87 7.28
C ALA A 7 -10.53 -3.48 8.62
N THR A 8 -11.13 -4.45 9.29
CA THR A 8 -11.76 -4.30 10.61
C THR A 8 -11.26 -5.42 11.52
N PHE A 9 -10.89 -5.07 12.73
CA PHE A 9 -10.58 -6.01 13.79
C PHE A 9 -11.49 -5.75 14.98
N GLN A 10 -12.32 -6.75 15.35
CA GLN A 10 -13.32 -6.64 16.40
C GLN A 10 -13.02 -7.60 17.54
N ASN A 11 -13.20 -7.14 18.78
CA ASN A 11 -13.15 -7.98 19.97
C ASN A 11 -14.52 -8.54 20.30
N ASN A 12 -14.78 -9.79 19.95
CA ASN A 12 -16.05 -10.49 20.26
C ASN A 12 -16.02 -11.25 21.60
N SER A 13 -14.97 -11.08 22.41
CA SER A 13 -14.87 -11.69 23.73
C SER A 13 -15.46 -10.82 24.83
N ASN A 14 -15.59 -11.37 26.06
CA ASN A 14 -16.07 -10.66 27.23
C ASN A 14 -14.96 -9.96 28.04
N ALA A 15 -13.71 -9.99 27.56
CA ALA A 15 -12.56 -9.37 28.20
C ALA A 15 -11.82 -8.47 27.24
N GLU A 16 -11.04 -7.51 27.78
CA GLU A 16 -10.11 -6.73 26.99
C GLU A 16 -9.04 -7.65 26.37
N ILE A 17 -8.77 -7.46 25.09
CA ILE A 17 -7.73 -8.18 24.38
C ILE A 17 -6.61 -7.25 23.94
N LYS A 18 -5.39 -7.78 23.92
CA LYS A 18 -4.22 -7.13 23.33
C LYS A 18 -3.72 -8.01 22.18
N ALA A 19 -3.77 -7.49 20.97
CA ALA A 19 -3.39 -8.21 19.77
C ALA A 19 -2.41 -7.39 18.92
N THR A 20 -1.32 -8.01 18.49
CA THR A 20 -0.44 -7.41 17.49
C THR A 20 -0.89 -7.87 16.12
N VAL A 21 -1.18 -6.91 15.24
CA VAL A 21 -1.63 -7.16 13.88
C VAL A 21 -0.53 -6.85 12.87
N LEU A 22 -0.52 -7.58 11.77
CA LEU A 22 0.25 -7.30 10.57
C LEU A 22 -0.70 -7.40 9.39
N ASP A 23 -0.94 -6.30 8.70
CA ASP A 23 -1.79 -6.24 7.51
C ASP A 23 -1.06 -5.53 6.38
N GLY A 24 -1.38 -5.89 5.12
CA GLY A 24 -0.67 -5.29 4.00
C GLY A 24 -1.06 -5.83 2.63
N ILE A 25 -0.25 -5.42 1.66
CA ILE A 25 -0.31 -5.83 0.25
C ILE A 25 1.06 -6.37 -0.14
N GLN A 26 1.09 -7.52 -0.80
CA GLN A 26 2.31 -8.16 -1.29
C GLN A 26 2.41 -8.09 -2.82
N ASN A 27 3.61 -8.34 -3.32
CA ASN A 27 3.92 -8.40 -4.75
C ASN A 27 3.55 -7.13 -5.51
N ILE A 28 3.81 -5.98 -4.87
CA ILE A 28 3.60 -4.68 -5.49
C ILE A 28 4.60 -4.52 -6.62
N LEU A 29 4.08 -4.27 -7.83
CA LEU A 29 4.90 -3.99 -9.00
C LEU A 29 5.15 -2.48 -9.13
N PRO A 30 6.38 -2.06 -9.41
CA PRO A 30 6.65 -0.71 -9.85
C PRO A 30 5.86 -0.37 -11.11
N TYR A 31 5.46 0.89 -11.26
CA TYR A 31 4.80 1.34 -12.48
C TYR A 31 5.67 1.02 -13.72
N GLY A 32 5.02 0.56 -14.79
CA GLY A 32 5.68 0.16 -16.03
C GLY A 32 6.20 -1.28 -16.06
N VAL A 33 6.16 -2.01 -14.94
CA VAL A 33 6.45 -3.44 -14.91
C VAL A 33 5.16 -4.23 -15.13
N SER A 34 5.06 -4.91 -16.27
CA SER A 34 3.94 -5.81 -16.52
C SER A 34 4.08 -7.13 -15.75
N ALA A 35 2.96 -7.81 -15.50
CA ALA A 35 2.96 -9.14 -14.90
C ALA A 35 3.75 -10.15 -15.76
N ASP A 36 3.66 -10.03 -17.08
CA ASP A 36 4.40 -10.87 -18.03
C ASP A 36 5.91 -10.66 -17.91
N LEU A 37 6.38 -9.41 -17.89
CA LEU A 37 7.79 -9.07 -17.68
C LEU A 37 8.28 -9.60 -16.32
N GLN A 38 7.49 -9.44 -15.26
CA GLN A 38 7.83 -9.97 -13.94
C GLN A 38 7.93 -11.50 -13.92
N ASN A 39 7.02 -12.20 -14.60
CA ASN A 39 7.01 -13.66 -14.60
C ASN A 39 8.13 -14.26 -15.46
N ASN A 40 8.42 -13.66 -16.62
CA ASN A 40 9.40 -14.17 -17.55
C ASN A 40 10.84 -13.74 -17.26
N ARG A 41 11.03 -12.61 -16.55
CA ARG A 41 12.34 -11.99 -16.30
C ARG A 41 12.51 -11.55 -14.83
N SER A 42 11.96 -12.31 -13.88
CA SER A 42 11.88 -11.91 -12.46
C SER A 42 13.22 -11.50 -11.87
N ASN A 43 14.30 -12.24 -12.13
CA ASN A 43 15.63 -11.94 -11.58
C ASN A 43 16.17 -10.60 -12.10
N LEU A 44 15.99 -10.32 -13.39
CA LEU A 44 16.38 -9.05 -13.98
C LEU A 44 15.56 -7.90 -13.41
N VAL A 45 14.24 -8.04 -13.39
CA VAL A 45 13.32 -6.99 -12.91
C VAL A 45 13.53 -6.71 -11.43
N ASP A 46 13.67 -7.76 -10.61
CA ASP A 46 13.89 -7.60 -9.17
C ASP A 46 15.17 -6.82 -8.86
N ALA A 47 16.25 -7.01 -9.65
CA ALA A 47 17.50 -6.25 -9.47
C ALA A 47 17.34 -4.72 -9.62
N TYR A 48 16.35 -4.26 -10.37
CA TYR A 48 16.05 -2.84 -10.58
C TYR A 48 15.01 -2.27 -9.64
N LYS A 49 14.35 -3.09 -8.83
CA LYS A 49 13.31 -2.62 -7.90
C LYS A 49 13.90 -1.83 -6.74
N LYS A 50 13.19 -0.76 -6.42
CA LYS A 50 13.46 0.10 -5.28
C LYS A 50 12.14 0.39 -4.57
N SER A 51 12.11 0.17 -3.26
CA SER A 51 10.98 0.47 -2.39
C SER A 51 11.43 1.40 -1.29
N GLU A 52 10.81 2.56 -1.17
CA GLU A 52 11.16 3.61 -0.21
C GLU A 52 9.94 3.97 0.64
N LEU A 53 10.18 4.36 1.89
CA LEU A 53 9.17 4.87 2.80
C LEU A 53 9.39 6.35 3.05
N GLU A 54 8.40 7.18 2.70
CA GLU A 54 8.41 8.60 2.98
C GLU A 54 7.09 9.02 3.64
N ALA A 55 7.18 9.53 4.87
CA ALA A 55 6.03 9.99 5.66
C ALA A 55 4.86 8.96 5.74
N GLY A 56 5.17 7.66 5.81
CA GLY A 56 4.18 6.57 5.83
C GLY A 56 3.67 6.14 4.46
N VAL A 57 4.15 6.78 3.39
CA VAL A 57 3.87 6.39 2.00
C VAL A 57 4.97 5.47 1.51
N GLY A 58 4.62 4.25 1.11
CA GLY A 58 5.50 3.34 0.38
C GLY A 58 5.53 3.72 -1.10
N ILE A 59 6.73 3.89 -1.64
CA ILE A 59 7.01 4.29 -3.01
C ILE A 59 7.75 3.15 -3.69
N PHE A 60 7.13 2.57 -4.72
CA PHE A 60 7.64 1.41 -5.45
C PHE A 60 7.98 1.82 -6.87
N ALA A 61 9.27 1.87 -7.19
CA ALA A 61 9.79 2.32 -8.46
C ALA A 61 10.89 1.37 -8.98
N LEU A 62 11.32 1.58 -10.22
CA LEU A 62 12.57 1.04 -10.73
C LEU A 62 13.68 2.06 -10.49
N SER A 63 14.88 1.62 -10.18
CA SER A 63 16.08 2.47 -10.10
C SER A 63 16.48 3.04 -11.48
N SER A 64 16.14 2.31 -12.55
CA SER A 64 16.18 2.80 -13.93
C SER A 64 15.14 2.04 -14.76
N VAL A 65 14.69 2.64 -15.86
CA VAL A 65 13.78 1.96 -16.81
C VAL A 65 14.56 0.86 -17.54
N ILE A 66 13.99 -0.34 -17.59
CA ILE A 66 14.55 -1.47 -18.34
C ILE A 66 14.22 -1.25 -19.81
N VAL A 67 15.19 -0.75 -20.58
CA VAL A 67 15.07 -0.48 -22.01
C VAL A 67 16.27 -1.06 -22.75
N ASP A 68 16.05 -1.41 -24.00
CA ASP A 68 17.08 -1.94 -24.90
C ASP A 68 17.90 -0.77 -25.53
N LYS A 69 18.38 0.13 -24.67
CA LYS A 69 19.19 1.31 -25.03
C LYS A 69 20.46 1.35 -24.19
N ALA A 70 21.53 1.89 -24.79
CA ALA A 70 22.82 2.04 -24.12
C ALA A 70 22.82 3.06 -22.96
N GLU A 71 21.86 3.99 -22.97
CA GLU A 71 21.74 5.03 -21.93
C GLU A 71 20.70 4.65 -20.88
N PRO A 72 21.03 4.76 -19.59
CA PRO A 72 20.05 4.56 -18.52
C PRO A 72 18.96 5.63 -18.59
N ALA A 73 17.70 5.21 -18.52
CA ALA A 73 16.56 6.12 -18.44
C ALA A 73 16.00 6.14 -17.02
N GLU A 74 15.71 7.33 -16.49
CA GLU A 74 15.13 7.47 -15.15
C GLU A 74 13.68 6.97 -15.13
N ALA A 75 13.32 6.27 -14.06
CA ALA A 75 11.93 5.90 -13.78
C ALA A 75 11.23 7.08 -13.10
N LEU A 76 10.50 7.88 -13.87
CA LEU A 76 9.83 9.10 -13.41
C LEU A 76 8.46 8.85 -12.74
N LYS A 77 8.05 7.60 -12.68
CA LYS A 77 6.73 7.18 -12.18
C LYS A 77 6.86 6.04 -11.18
N ALA A 78 5.98 6.03 -10.20
CA ALA A 78 5.95 5.01 -9.17
C ALA A 78 4.54 4.44 -8.97
N THR A 79 4.47 3.28 -8.32
CA THR A 79 3.30 2.80 -7.59
C THR A 79 3.43 3.27 -6.15
N THR A 80 2.37 3.80 -5.57
CA THR A 80 2.35 4.24 -4.17
C THR A 80 1.38 3.44 -3.35
N VAL A 81 1.70 3.21 -2.08
CA VAL A 81 0.79 2.62 -1.10
C VAL A 81 0.92 3.37 0.21
N TRP A 82 -0.20 3.68 0.84
CA TRP A 82 -0.24 4.32 2.15
C TRP A 82 -1.39 3.76 3.00
N SER A 83 -1.40 4.07 4.27
CA SER A 83 -2.42 3.58 5.21
C SER A 83 -2.98 4.70 6.08
N ALA A 84 -4.21 4.51 6.56
CA ALA A 84 -4.85 5.39 7.53
C ALA A 84 -5.71 4.58 8.51
N GLY A 85 -5.96 5.13 9.71
CA GLY A 85 -6.80 4.54 10.74
C GLY A 85 -6.05 3.88 11.90
N LEU A 86 -4.77 3.54 11.74
CA LEU A 86 -3.91 3.05 12.81
C LEU A 86 -2.96 4.14 13.31
N GLU A 87 -2.69 4.13 14.61
CA GLU A 87 -1.77 5.08 15.23
C GLU A 87 -0.34 4.50 15.24
N ASN A 88 0.61 5.31 14.74
CA ASN A 88 2.05 5.01 14.74
C ASN A 88 2.39 3.56 14.35
N PRO A 89 1.87 3.02 13.23
CA PRO A 89 2.22 1.69 12.81
C PRO A 89 3.70 1.62 12.39
N LYS A 90 4.33 0.45 12.56
CA LYS A 90 5.59 0.13 11.90
C LYS A 90 5.31 -0.28 10.47
N TYR A 91 6.18 0.13 9.56
CA TYR A 91 6.06 -0.14 8.14
C TYR A 91 7.11 -1.15 7.67
N LEU A 92 6.69 -2.08 6.81
CA LEU A 92 7.60 -2.98 6.09
C LEU A 92 7.38 -2.79 4.59
N LEU A 93 8.46 -2.80 3.83
CA LEU A 93 8.46 -2.63 2.37
C LEU A 93 8.77 -3.94 1.63
N SER A 94 8.98 -5.02 2.38
CA SER A 94 9.26 -6.36 1.87
C SER A 94 8.53 -7.44 2.67
N SER A 95 8.55 -8.68 2.16
CA SER A 95 7.99 -9.83 2.86
C SER A 95 8.97 -10.55 3.80
N ARG A 96 10.20 -10.06 3.94
CA ARG A 96 11.29 -10.71 4.70
C ARG A 96 10.91 -11.04 6.14
N GLN A 97 10.20 -10.11 6.79
CA GLN A 97 9.90 -10.20 8.22
C GLN A 97 8.54 -10.85 8.54
N VAL A 98 7.78 -11.30 7.54
CA VAL A 98 6.47 -11.97 7.76
C VAL A 98 6.63 -13.25 8.60
N SER A 99 7.71 -14.02 8.36
CA SER A 99 8.00 -15.20 9.17
C SER A 99 8.38 -14.86 10.61
N ASN A 100 9.06 -13.74 10.83
CA ASN A 100 9.41 -13.24 12.16
C ASN A 100 8.13 -12.86 12.94
N PHE A 101 7.21 -12.15 12.29
CA PHE A 101 5.90 -11.82 12.87
C PHE A 101 5.16 -13.07 13.35
N ARG A 102 5.08 -14.12 12.51
CA ARG A 102 4.42 -15.39 12.86
C ARG A 102 5.06 -16.11 14.04
N LYS A 103 6.33 -15.87 14.30
CA LYS A 103 7.08 -16.42 15.44
C LYS A 103 7.05 -15.51 16.68
N GLY A 104 6.33 -14.40 16.64
CA GLY A 104 6.30 -13.41 17.71
C GLY A 104 7.59 -12.60 17.87
N ILE A 105 8.47 -12.61 16.88
CA ILE A 105 9.72 -11.83 16.89
C ILE A 105 9.39 -10.38 16.52
N ALA A 106 9.98 -9.45 17.26
CA ALA A 106 9.77 -8.02 17.03
C ALA A 106 10.20 -7.58 15.64
N LEU A 107 9.32 -6.85 14.95
CA LEU A 107 9.57 -6.31 13.62
C LEU A 107 10.40 -5.04 13.70
N GLN A 108 11.24 -4.83 12.69
CA GLN A 108 11.99 -3.59 12.47
C GLN A 108 11.41 -2.85 11.27
N GLU A 109 11.25 -1.54 11.39
CA GLU A 109 10.78 -0.70 10.28
C GLU A 109 11.75 -0.75 9.10
N GLU A 110 11.21 -0.87 7.88
CA GLU A 110 11.96 -0.85 6.64
C GLU A 110 11.71 0.49 5.93
N ARG A 111 12.79 1.19 5.53
CA ARG A 111 12.72 2.50 4.88
C ARG A 111 13.26 2.55 3.47
N ASP A 112 14.21 1.70 3.15
CA ASP A 112 14.84 1.56 1.83
C ASP A 112 15.14 0.08 1.59
N VAL A 113 14.46 -0.51 0.61
CA VAL A 113 14.63 -1.90 0.22
C VAL A 113 14.90 -1.95 -1.28
N LYS A 114 15.98 -2.61 -1.68
CA LYS A 114 16.42 -2.72 -3.07
C LYS A 114 16.51 -4.18 -3.50
N ALA A 115 16.35 -4.40 -4.79
CA ALA A 115 16.51 -5.68 -5.45
C ALA A 115 15.57 -6.78 -4.92
N GLU A 116 14.35 -6.41 -4.51
CA GLU A 116 13.34 -7.32 -3.99
C GLU A 116 11.93 -7.00 -4.47
N LYS A 117 11.06 -8.01 -4.36
CA LYS A 117 9.63 -7.83 -4.58
C LYS A 117 9.07 -6.88 -3.53
N GLY A 118 8.40 -5.82 -3.99
CA GLY A 118 7.77 -4.84 -3.14
C GLY A 118 6.62 -5.43 -2.33
N ALA A 119 6.50 -5.00 -1.09
CA ALA A 119 5.33 -5.21 -0.25
C ALA A 119 5.12 -3.97 0.61
N TYR A 120 3.91 -3.74 1.06
CA TYR A 120 3.61 -2.70 2.03
C TYR A 120 2.84 -3.33 3.17
N PHE A 121 3.46 -3.44 4.32
CA PHE A 121 2.80 -3.90 5.54
C PHE A 121 2.82 -2.82 6.61
N ILE A 122 1.75 -2.82 7.39
CA ILE A 122 1.63 -2.05 8.62
C ILE A 122 1.50 -3.00 9.80
N SER A 123 2.19 -2.72 10.90
CA SER A 123 2.10 -3.50 12.12
C SER A 123 1.94 -2.60 13.32
N THR A 124 0.97 -2.91 14.17
CA THR A 124 0.76 -2.23 15.44
C THR A 124 0.15 -3.20 16.46
N THR A 125 0.21 -2.83 17.73
CA THR A 125 -0.47 -3.56 18.81
C THR A 125 -1.75 -2.81 19.18
N LEU A 126 -2.88 -3.50 19.07
CA LEU A 126 -4.20 -2.98 19.41
C LEU A 126 -4.58 -3.48 20.80
N THR A 127 -5.15 -2.60 21.61
CA THR A 127 -5.80 -2.94 22.88
C THR A 127 -7.28 -2.60 22.71
N LEU A 128 -8.14 -3.61 22.73
CA LEU A 128 -9.58 -3.47 22.48
C LEU A 128 -10.41 -3.99 23.65
N PRO A 129 -11.22 -3.15 24.29
CA PRO A 129 -12.28 -3.56 25.21
C PRO A 129 -13.30 -4.51 24.56
N PRO A 130 -14.11 -5.23 25.34
CA PRO A 130 -15.19 -6.08 24.83
C PRO A 130 -16.11 -5.32 23.87
N GLY A 131 -16.47 -5.94 22.75
CA GLY A 131 -17.38 -5.40 21.74
C GLY A 131 -16.81 -4.24 20.89
N GLN A 132 -15.60 -3.78 21.18
CA GLN A 132 -14.97 -2.69 20.40
C GLN A 132 -14.33 -3.22 19.12
N GLU A 133 -14.27 -2.34 18.12
CA GLU A 133 -13.60 -2.60 16.86
C GLU A 133 -12.60 -1.50 16.51
N LYS A 134 -11.62 -1.84 15.70
CA LYS A 134 -10.67 -0.91 15.09
C LYS A 134 -10.67 -1.09 13.59
N ASN A 135 -10.86 0.01 12.89
CA ASN A 135 -10.91 0.07 11.44
C ASN A 135 -9.68 0.77 10.89
N TRP A 136 -9.16 0.28 9.76
CA TRP A 136 -8.10 0.94 9.00
C TRP A 136 -8.23 0.65 7.51
N MET A 137 -7.49 1.39 6.72
CA MET A 137 -7.45 1.19 5.28
C MET A 137 -6.03 1.24 4.73
N LEU A 138 -5.85 0.56 3.61
CA LEU A 138 -4.69 0.66 2.73
C LEU A 138 -5.16 1.21 1.39
N VAL A 139 -4.44 2.18 0.87
CA VAL A 139 -4.76 2.80 -0.43
C VAL A 139 -3.54 2.66 -1.34
N ALA A 140 -3.75 2.10 -2.53
CA ALA A 140 -2.70 1.92 -3.52
C ALA A 140 -3.08 2.62 -4.84
N ASP A 141 -2.12 3.28 -5.45
CA ASP A 141 -2.32 3.95 -6.73
C ASP A 141 -1.11 3.83 -7.65
N LEU A 142 -1.36 3.84 -8.95
CA LEU A 142 -0.38 3.64 -10.01
C LEU A 142 -0.04 4.97 -10.69
N ASN A 143 1.05 4.97 -11.47
CA ASN A 143 1.41 6.09 -12.35
C ASN A 143 1.63 7.42 -11.60
N GLN A 144 2.16 7.36 -10.39
CA GLN A 144 2.38 8.53 -9.55
C GLN A 144 3.70 9.22 -9.88
N SER A 145 3.64 10.51 -10.22
CA SER A 145 4.83 11.35 -10.39
C SER A 145 5.40 11.78 -9.03
N MET A 146 6.62 12.29 -9.00
CA MET A 146 7.23 12.83 -7.78
C MET A 146 6.35 13.93 -7.15
N ALA A 147 5.79 14.83 -7.95
CA ALA A 147 4.88 15.87 -7.46
C ALA A 147 3.62 15.28 -6.81
N THR A 148 3.07 14.20 -7.38
CA THR A 148 1.91 13.50 -6.83
C THR A 148 2.27 12.79 -5.52
N VAL A 149 3.45 12.19 -5.43
CA VAL A 149 3.95 11.55 -4.19
C VAL A 149 4.04 12.56 -3.05
N VAL A 150 4.61 13.74 -3.30
CA VAL A 150 4.66 14.83 -2.31
C VAL A 150 3.26 15.24 -1.87
N ALA A 151 2.34 15.43 -2.82
CA ALA A 151 0.95 15.79 -2.50
C ALA A 151 0.23 14.70 -1.69
N ILE A 152 0.48 13.41 -1.97
CA ILE A 152 -0.05 12.29 -1.17
C ILE A 152 0.53 12.32 0.25
N SER A 153 1.84 12.51 0.40
CA SER A 153 2.50 12.58 1.70
C SER A 153 1.94 13.70 2.59
N ASP A 154 1.50 14.80 2.00
CA ASP A 154 0.83 15.88 2.74
C ASP A 154 -0.64 15.55 3.05
N LYS A 155 -1.35 14.92 2.10
CA LYS A 155 -2.74 14.50 2.31
C LYS A 155 -2.88 13.47 3.43
N VAL A 156 -1.96 12.51 3.51
CA VAL A 156 -1.98 11.43 4.54
C VAL A 156 -1.85 11.98 5.95
N LYS A 157 -1.23 13.15 6.14
CA LYS A 157 -1.14 13.85 7.42
C LYS A 157 -2.49 14.44 7.88
N ASN A 158 -3.47 14.54 6.98
CA ASN A 158 -4.79 15.10 7.30
C ASN A 158 -5.59 14.13 8.18
N LYS A 159 -6.06 14.58 9.33
CA LYS A 159 -6.88 13.78 10.26
C LYS A 159 -8.19 13.27 9.64
N ASN A 160 -8.71 13.96 8.62
CA ASN A 160 -9.96 13.59 7.94
C ASN A 160 -9.73 12.72 6.68
N ILE A 161 -8.54 12.19 6.47
CA ILE A 161 -8.21 11.44 5.24
C ILE A 161 -9.12 10.23 5.03
N THR A 162 -9.52 9.54 6.10
CA THR A 162 -10.44 8.39 6.03
C THR A 162 -11.82 8.78 5.51
N SER A 163 -12.35 9.92 5.95
CA SER A 163 -13.63 10.45 5.45
C SER A 163 -13.54 10.85 3.98
N LEU A 164 -12.44 11.52 3.58
CA LEU A 164 -12.21 11.90 2.19
C LEU A 164 -12.14 10.69 1.25
N VAL A 165 -11.50 9.60 1.70
CA VAL A 165 -11.47 8.34 0.93
C VAL A 165 -12.87 7.72 0.84
N ALA A 166 -13.64 7.71 1.92
CA ALA A 166 -15.00 7.18 1.91
C ALA A 166 -15.93 7.96 0.96
N GLU A 167 -15.83 9.27 0.95
CA GLU A 167 -16.58 10.15 0.03
C GLU A 167 -16.19 9.88 -1.43
N ASP A 168 -14.90 9.68 -1.71
CA ASP A 168 -14.41 9.39 -3.07
C ASP A 168 -14.89 8.00 -3.56
N ILE A 169 -14.94 7.00 -2.68
CA ILE A 169 -15.49 5.67 -2.99
C ILE A 169 -16.97 5.78 -3.35
N GLU A 170 -17.76 6.53 -2.58
CA GLU A 170 -19.19 6.71 -2.86
C GLU A 170 -19.39 7.44 -4.19
N LEU A 171 -18.65 8.52 -4.43
CA LEU A 171 -18.69 9.24 -5.71
C LEU A 171 -18.31 8.35 -6.90
N GLY A 172 -17.27 7.51 -6.75
CA GLY A 172 -16.87 6.53 -7.76
C GLY A 172 -17.95 5.50 -8.04
N SER A 173 -18.62 5.01 -6.98
CA SER A 173 -19.74 4.06 -7.09
C SER A 173 -20.95 4.67 -7.80
N GLN A 174 -21.26 5.92 -7.52
CA GLN A 174 -22.35 6.65 -8.21
C GLN A 174 -22.03 6.85 -9.69
N LYS A 175 -20.82 7.29 -10.04
CA LYS A 175 -20.39 7.43 -11.43
C LYS A 175 -20.44 6.11 -12.20
N LEU A 176 -20.04 5.01 -11.56
CA LEU A 176 -20.12 3.68 -12.17
C LEU A 176 -21.57 3.26 -12.44
N LYS A 177 -22.49 3.52 -11.51
CA LYS A 177 -23.93 3.28 -11.72
C LYS A 177 -24.49 4.10 -12.87
N GLU A 178 -24.11 5.38 -12.97
CA GLU A 178 -24.52 6.25 -14.08
C GLU A 178 -24.00 5.75 -15.44
N LEU A 179 -22.73 5.32 -15.50
CA LEU A 179 -22.15 4.75 -16.72
C LEU A 179 -22.86 3.45 -17.14
N ASN A 180 -23.13 2.56 -16.19
CA ASN A 180 -23.85 1.32 -16.46
C ASN A 180 -25.27 1.58 -16.94
N SER A 181 -26.02 2.46 -16.26
CA SER A 181 -27.40 2.80 -16.68
C SER A 181 -27.44 3.50 -18.03
N ALA A 182 -26.41 4.24 -18.40
CA ALA A 182 -26.33 4.85 -19.73
C ALA A 182 -25.99 3.82 -20.85
N SER A 183 -25.30 2.74 -20.50
CA SER A 183 -24.99 1.64 -21.46
C SER A 183 -26.12 0.63 -21.61
N ASP A 184 -26.89 0.39 -20.54
CA ASP A 184 -28.03 -0.55 -20.50
C ASP A 184 -29.36 0.13 -20.89
N ALA A 185 -29.33 1.35 -21.37
CA ALA A 185 -30.50 2.08 -21.88
C ALA A 185 -30.95 1.48 -23.23
N LEU A 186 -31.42 0.24 -23.20
CA LEU A 186 -32.17 -0.48 -24.22
C LEU A 186 -33.64 -0.55 -23.79
#